data_cd7f45af5bcef937b51e2afaaf8aaa0c
#
_entry.id   cd7f45af5bcef937b51e2afaaf8aaa0c
#
_cell.length_a   1.000
_cell.length_b   1.000
_cell.length_c   1.000
_cell.angle_alpha   90.00
_cell.angle_beta   90.00
_cell.angle_gamma   90.00
#
_symmetry.space_group_name_H-M   'P 1'
#
loop_
_entity.id
_entity.type
_entity.pdbx_description
1 polymer ?
#
loop_
_entity_poly.entity_id
_entity_poly.type
_entity_poly.pdbx_seq_one_letter_code
_entity_poly.pdbx_strand_id
1 'polypeptide(L)'
;MDKLSDKLEDAIQSETYGFFPIPITKYTAQNHAELKKGILQWMSKEDILQKHGRESICHGIAQVGDTNKLMNEYQELNDTIMDAVKKHNQASFNYKNELTVMESYLELASEGAIYAPHEHSNCVYSLTYLINYDSEKHAYVKWRKNVASNHYPILQLDSQDPTAFNLTEATFSMNEGDTIIYPSNVTHGFDSNPSNERITFTANITIR
;
A
#
# COMPACT_ATOMS: atom_id res chain seq x y z
N MET A 1 -32.26 -30.33 -30.24
CA MET A 1 -30.84 -29.92 -30.15
C MET A 1 -30.32 -29.87 -28.72
N ASP A 2 -31.15 -30.17 -27.70
CA ASP A 2 -30.82 -29.94 -26.29
C ASP A 2 -30.14 -31.07 -25.52
N LYS A 3 -29.97 -32.24 -26.12
CA LYS A 3 -29.39 -33.42 -25.43
C LYS A 3 -27.87 -33.58 -25.55
N LEU A 4 -27.21 -32.74 -26.35
CA LEU A 4 -25.74 -32.82 -26.51
C LEU A 4 -25.04 -31.83 -25.60
N SER A 5 -25.66 -30.67 -25.29
CA SER A 5 -25.12 -29.67 -24.34
C SER A 5 -25.10 -30.20 -22.92
N ASP A 6 -26.19 -30.85 -22.48
CA ASP A 6 -26.30 -31.39 -21.11
C ASP A 6 -25.31 -32.53 -20.84
N LYS A 7 -24.90 -33.27 -21.88
CA LYS A 7 -23.90 -34.34 -21.76
C LYS A 7 -22.46 -33.87 -21.75
N LEU A 8 -22.17 -32.64 -22.17
CA LEU A 8 -20.85 -32.07 -22.15
C LEU A 8 -20.51 -31.38 -20.82
N GLU A 9 -21.51 -30.87 -20.09
CA GLU A 9 -21.31 -30.30 -18.76
C GLU A 9 -20.88 -31.34 -17.72
N ASP A 10 -21.35 -32.58 -17.84
CA ASP A 10 -20.98 -33.70 -16.94
C ASP A 10 -19.68 -34.43 -17.34
N ALA A 11 -19.09 -34.11 -18.50
CA ALA A 11 -17.98 -34.88 -19.06
C ALA A 11 -16.60 -34.42 -18.60
N ILE A 12 -16.48 -33.21 -18.04
CA ILE A 12 -15.22 -32.65 -17.60
C ILE A 12 -15.34 -32.12 -16.17
N GLN A 13 -14.68 -32.79 -15.24
CA GLN A 13 -14.46 -32.24 -13.90
C GLN A 13 -13.21 -31.41 -13.95
N SER A 14 -13.29 -30.12 -13.53
CA SER A 14 -12.17 -29.21 -13.46
C SER A 14 -12.07 -28.57 -12.09
N GLU A 15 -10.85 -28.42 -11.61
CA GLU A 15 -10.53 -27.67 -10.40
C GLU A 15 -9.51 -26.59 -10.77
N THR A 16 -9.75 -25.35 -10.32
CA THR A 16 -8.83 -24.23 -10.58
C THR A 16 -8.15 -23.83 -9.28
N TYR A 17 -6.83 -23.84 -9.29
CA TYR A 17 -6.00 -23.48 -8.14
C TYR A 17 -5.29 -22.16 -8.37
N GLY A 18 -5.33 -21.28 -7.36
CA GLY A 18 -4.51 -20.06 -7.32
C GLY A 18 -3.28 -20.30 -6.47
N PHE A 19 -2.09 -20.16 -7.06
CA PHE A 19 -0.81 -20.26 -6.36
C PHE A 19 -0.16 -18.88 -6.21
N PHE A 20 0.68 -18.71 -5.17
CA PHE A 20 1.47 -17.50 -4.93
C PHE A 20 0.65 -16.22 -4.78
N PRO A 21 -0.32 -16.18 -3.85
CA PRO A 21 -1.07 -14.97 -3.59
C PRO A 21 -0.15 -13.86 -3.07
N ILE A 22 -0.45 -12.62 -3.43
CA ILE A 22 0.20 -11.44 -2.89
C ILE A 22 -0.52 -11.03 -1.60
N PRO A 23 0.12 -11.15 -0.42
CA PRO A 23 -0.52 -10.77 0.84
C PRO A 23 -0.50 -9.24 0.98
N ILE A 24 -1.67 -8.64 1.14
CA ILE A 24 -1.83 -7.25 1.55
C ILE A 24 -2.68 -7.27 2.81
N THR A 25 -2.17 -6.72 3.91
CA THR A 25 -2.84 -6.78 5.21
C THR A 25 -3.16 -5.38 5.71
N LYS A 26 -4.35 -5.22 6.24
CA LYS A 26 -4.82 -4.01 6.89
C LYS A 26 -4.91 -4.24 8.40
N TYR A 27 -4.29 -3.38 9.19
CA TYR A 27 -4.38 -3.32 10.64
C TYR A 27 -4.93 -1.96 11.06
N THR A 28 -5.86 -1.93 12.01
CA THR A 28 -6.39 -0.68 12.56
C THR A 28 -5.80 -0.44 13.95
N ALA A 29 -5.11 0.69 14.12
CA ALA A 29 -4.50 1.06 15.40
C ALA A 29 -5.57 1.44 16.42
N GLN A 30 -5.62 0.74 17.55
CA GLN A 30 -6.59 1.00 18.62
C GLN A 30 -6.32 2.32 19.36
N ASN A 31 -5.06 2.74 19.41
CA ASN A 31 -4.59 4.00 20.00
C ASN A 31 -4.43 5.13 18.97
N HIS A 32 -5.15 5.03 17.82
CA HIS A 32 -5.02 5.98 16.73
C HIS A 32 -5.21 7.44 17.14
N ALA A 33 -6.18 7.74 17.99
CA ALA A 33 -6.48 9.11 18.41
C ALA A 33 -5.28 9.77 19.13
N GLU A 34 -4.61 9.02 20.01
CA GLU A 34 -3.41 9.44 20.73
C GLU A 34 -2.23 9.59 19.76
N LEU A 35 -2.01 8.61 18.88
CA LEU A 35 -0.96 8.66 17.85
C LEU A 35 -1.15 9.85 16.93
N LYS A 36 -2.35 10.07 16.39
CA LYS A 36 -2.67 11.21 15.53
C LYS A 36 -2.36 12.53 16.22
N LYS A 37 -2.81 12.70 17.47
CA LYS A 37 -2.54 13.91 18.26
C LYS A 37 -1.04 14.16 18.41
N GLY A 38 -0.26 13.14 18.78
CA GLY A 38 1.19 13.23 18.94
C GLY A 38 1.90 13.57 17.63
N ILE A 39 1.51 12.92 16.53
CA ILE A 39 2.07 13.16 15.19
C ILE A 39 1.79 14.59 14.73
N LEU A 40 0.57 15.09 14.86
CA LEU A 40 0.20 16.45 14.46
C LEU A 40 0.94 17.51 15.30
N GLN A 41 1.14 17.26 16.61
CA GLN A 41 1.96 18.12 17.47
C GLN A 41 3.45 18.10 17.05
N TRP A 42 3.98 16.94 16.67
CA TRP A 42 5.32 16.83 16.13
C TRP A 42 5.44 17.58 14.80
N MET A 43 4.52 17.32 13.87
CA MET A 43 4.47 17.95 12.54
C MET A 43 4.45 19.48 12.61
N SER A 44 3.78 20.07 13.61
CA SER A 44 3.72 21.54 13.75
C SER A 44 5.06 22.22 14.10
N LYS A 45 6.07 21.43 14.47
CA LYS A 45 7.42 21.90 14.85
C LYS A 45 8.45 21.63 13.76
N GLU A 46 8.07 20.89 12.73
CA GLU A 46 8.97 20.42 11.70
C GLU A 46 8.85 21.25 10.42
N ASP A 47 9.94 21.27 9.66
CA ASP A 47 9.96 21.89 8.34
C ASP A 47 9.21 21.01 7.33
N ILE A 48 8.48 21.67 6.42
CA ILE A 48 7.86 21.02 5.28
C ILE A 48 8.87 21.02 4.14
N LEU A 49 9.35 19.84 3.79
CA LEU A 49 10.34 19.62 2.74
C LEU A 49 9.64 19.19 1.45
N GLN A 50 10.05 19.76 0.34
CA GLN A 50 9.65 19.22 -0.95
C GLN A 50 10.43 17.92 -1.23
N LYS A 51 9.77 16.92 -1.78
CA LYS A 51 10.41 15.65 -2.19
C LYS A 51 11.28 15.88 -3.43
N HIS A 52 12.46 16.45 -3.24
CA HIS A 52 13.42 16.62 -4.32
C HIS A 52 13.91 15.26 -4.85
N GLY A 53 14.00 15.13 -6.17
CA GLY A 53 14.49 13.93 -6.85
C GLY A 53 13.43 12.84 -7.07
N ARG A 54 12.18 13.07 -6.71
CA ARG A 54 11.04 12.15 -6.95
C ARG A 54 9.90 12.78 -7.76
N GLU A 55 10.14 13.92 -8.40
CA GLU A 55 9.12 14.66 -9.18
C GLU A 55 8.54 13.83 -10.34
N SER A 56 9.27 12.81 -10.80
CA SER A 56 8.78 11.89 -11.83
C SER A 56 7.72 10.90 -11.33
N ILE A 57 7.64 10.66 -10.01
CA ILE A 57 6.71 9.70 -9.42
C ILE A 57 5.73 10.32 -8.42
N CYS A 58 6.01 11.52 -7.89
CA CYS A 58 5.09 12.21 -7.00
C CYS A 58 4.95 13.68 -7.37
N HIS A 59 3.72 14.18 -7.30
CA HIS A 59 3.38 15.58 -7.50
C HIS A 59 2.43 16.03 -6.38
N GLY A 60 2.62 17.26 -5.86
CA GLY A 60 1.77 17.81 -4.80
C GLY A 60 1.87 17.10 -3.44
N ILE A 61 2.95 16.33 -3.22
CA ILE A 61 3.23 15.64 -1.96
C ILE A 61 4.46 16.26 -1.32
N ALA A 62 4.32 16.72 -0.07
CA ALA A 62 5.40 17.21 0.74
C ALA A 62 5.76 16.19 1.82
N GLN A 63 7.06 16.05 2.11
CA GLN A 63 7.57 15.35 3.28
C GLN A 63 7.65 16.33 4.45
N VAL A 64 7.32 15.87 5.65
CA VAL A 64 7.46 16.67 6.88
C VAL A 64 8.57 16.07 7.74
N GLY A 65 9.56 16.90 8.05
CA GLY A 65 10.77 16.46 8.75
C GLY A 65 11.67 15.54 7.91
N ASP A 66 12.79 15.15 8.48
CA ASP A 66 13.76 14.28 7.82
C ASP A 66 13.34 12.80 7.84
N THR A 67 13.94 12.02 6.94
CA THR A 67 13.77 10.56 6.89
C THR A 67 14.05 9.92 8.26
N ASN A 68 13.18 9.03 8.69
CA ASN A 68 13.20 8.31 9.97
C ASN A 68 13.07 9.18 11.23
N LYS A 69 13.04 10.50 11.14
CA LYS A 69 13.03 11.38 12.30
C LYS A 69 11.84 11.11 13.22
N LEU A 70 10.63 11.04 12.66
CA LEU A 70 9.42 10.77 13.43
C LEU A 70 9.48 9.41 14.16
N MET A 71 9.92 8.36 13.48
CA MET A 71 10.08 7.02 14.09
C MET A 71 11.09 7.01 15.23
N ASN A 72 12.17 7.78 15.11
CA ASN A 72 13.21 7.86 16.12
C ASN A 72 12.79 8.69 17.35
N GLU A 73 11.95 9.69 17.16
CA GLU A 73 11.53 10.61 18.23
C GLU A 73 10.20 10.21 18.88
N TYR A 74 9.37 9.38 18.22
CA TYR A 74 8.07 8.97 18.72
C TYR A 74 7.95 7.46 18.89
N GLN A 75 8.42 6.95 20.04
CA GLN A 75 8.53 5.53 20.33
C GLN A 75 7.20 4.77 20.23
N GLU A 76 6.09 5.37 20.66
CA GLU A 76 4.78 4.71 20.61
C GLU A 76 4.32 4.42 19.17
N LEU A 77 4.62 5.33 18.23
CA LEU A 77 4.39 5.08 16.81
C LEU A 77 5.28 3.94 16.30
N ASN A 78 6.56 3.96 16.66
CA ASN A 78 7.50 2.90 16.27
C ASN A 78 7.01 1.53 16.75
N ASP A 79 6.62 1.41 18.01
CA ASP A 79 6.14 0.16 18.59
C ASP A 79 4.86 -0.33 17.89
N THR A 80 3.92 0.57 17.63
CA THR A 80 2.66 0.25 16.92
C THR A 80 2.93 -0.24 15.49
N ILE A 81 3.78 0.44 14.74
CA ILE A 81 4.13 0.08 13.37
C ILE A 81 4.88 -1.25 13.34
N MET A 82 5.89 -1.43 14.21
CA MET A 82 6.68 -2.65 14.22
C MET A 82 5.90 -3.88 14.73
N ASP A 83 4.91 -3.70 15.60
CA ASP A 83 3.98 -4.76 15.99
C ASP A 83 3.12 -5.21 14.78
N ALA A 84 2.58 -4.26 14.02
CA ALA A 84 1.84 -4.57 12.79
C ALA A 84 2.71 -5.30 11.76
N VAL A 85 3.98 -4.88 11.58
CA VAL A 85 4.95 -5.54 10.68
C VAL A 85 5.22 -6.97 11.12
N LYS A 86 5.43 -7.22 12.42
CA LYS A 86 5.64 -8.58 12.95
C LYS A 86 4.43 -9.47 12.70
N LYS A 87 3.23 -8.97 12.96
CA LYS A 87 1.98 -9.70 12.71
C LYS A 87 1.78 -10.01 11.23
N HIS A 88 2.06 -9.05 10.34
CA HIS A 88 2.03 -9.27 8.89
C HIS A 88 3.00 -10.37 8.48
N ASN A 89 4.27 -10.28 8.92
CA ASN A 89 5.27 -11.29 8.60
C ASN A 89 4.85 -12.69 9.06
N GLN A 90 4.34 -12.82 10.29
CA GLN A 90 3.87 -14.11 10.84
C GLN A 90 2.70 -14.69 10.06
N ALA A 91 1.76 -13.84 9.62
CA ALA A 91 0.58 -14.26 8.88
C ALA A 91 0.84 -14.53 7.38
N SER A 92 1.97 -14.08 6.84
CA SER A 92 2.30 -14.14 5.42
C SER A 92 3.55 -14.99 5.14
N PHE A 93 4.70 -14.36 4.98
CA PHE A 93 5.93 -15.02 4.56
C PHE A 93 6.68 -15.74 5.70
N ASN A 94 6.42 -15.36 6.94
CA ASN A 94 7.02 -15.94 8.14
C ASN A 94 8.56 -15.99 8.10
N TYR A 95 9.20 -14.92 7.61
CA TYR A 95 10.66 -14.79 7.59
C TYR A 95 11.22 -14.82 9.02
N LYS A 96 12.34 -15.54 9.19
CA LYS A 96 13.04 -15.63 10.48
C LYS A 96 14.01 -14.47 10.74
N ASN A 97 14.31 -13.70 9.72
CA ASN A 97 15.20 -12.56 9.79
C ASN A 97 14.64 -11.47 10.72
N GLU A 98 15.52 -10.75 11.37
CA GLU A 98 15.16 -9.53 12.10
C GLU A 98 14.73 -8.46 11.10
N LEU A 99 13.53 -7.89 11.30
CA LEU A 99 12.99 -6.84 10.46
C LEU A 99 13.27 -5.48 11.09
N THR A 100 13.71 -4.53 10.27
CA THR A 100 14.02 -3.16 10.70
C THR A 100 13.53 -2.15 9.68
N VAL A 101 13.29 -0.92 10.13
CA VAL A 101 12.94 0.19 9.24
C VAL A 101 14.19 0.61 8.46
N MET A 102 14.12 0.60 7.15
CA MET A 102 15.14 1.13 6.25
C MET A 102 14.97 2.65 6.11
N GLU A 103 13.77 3.07 5.78
CA GLU A 103 13.38 4.47 5.64
C GLU A 103 11.91 4.67 5.99
N SER A 104 11.59 5.87 6.47
CA SER A 104 10.21 6.26 6.76
C SER A 104 9.99 7.76 6.54
N TYR A 105 8.76 8.12 6.18
CA TYR A 105 8.39 9.49 5.84
C TYR A 105 7.00 9.81 6.38
N LEU A 106 6.85 11.02 6.92
CA LEU A 106 5.53 11.64 7.11
C LEU A 106 5.23 12.47 5.87
N GLU A 107 4.09 12.25 5.25
CA GLU A 107 3.71 12.84 3.97
C GLU A 107 2.40 13.61 4.07
N LEU A 108 2.41 14.80 3.49
CA LEU A 108 1.24 15.66 3.34
C LEU A 108 0.93 15.78 1.84
N ALA A 109 -0.23 15.28 1.42
CA ALA A 109 -0.72 15.41 0.06
C ALA A 109 -1.80 16.49 -0.04
N SER A 110 -1.60 17.43 -0.97
CA SER A 110 -2.55 18.49 -1.28
C SER A 110 -3.61 18.02 -2.28
N GLU A 111 -4.60 18.87 -2.54
CA GLU A 111 -5.53 18.67 -3.64
C GLU A 111 -4.78 18.59 -4.98
N GLY A 112 -5.17 17.66 -5.82
CA GLY A 112 -4.50 17.37 -7.09
C GLY A 112 -3.21 16.55 -6.97
N ALA A 113 -2.77 16.22 -5.76
CA ALA A 113 -1.57 15.39 -5.57
C ALA A 113 -1.72 14.01 -6.21
N ILE A 114 -0.64 13.51 -6.80
CA ILE A 114 -0.57 12.22 -7.49
C ILE A 114 0.66 11.47 -6.98
N TYR A 115 0.51 10.19 -6.78
CA TYR A 115 1.63 9.27 -6.62
C TYR A 115 1.59 8.25 -7.74
N ALA A 116 2.46 8.44 -8.74
CA ALA A 116 2.51 7.53 -9.89
C ALA A 116 2.82 6.09 -9.45
N PRO A 117 2.36 5.09 -10.19
CA PRO A 117 2.67 3.69 -9.89
C PRO A 117 4.18 3.46 -9.78
N HIS A 118 4.62 2.90 -8.66
CA HIS A 118 6.02 2.63 -8.36
C HIS A 118 6.17 1.43 -7.43
N GLU A 119 7.41 1.00 -7.25
CA GLU A 119 7.84 -0.09 -6.36
C GLU A 119 9.00 0.41 -5.50
N HIS A 120 9.27 -0.28 -4.40
CA HIS A 120 10.43 0.01 -3.55
C HIS A 120 11.48 -1.08 -3.67
N SER A 121 12.75 -0.67 -3.73
CA SER A 121 13.91 -1.57 -3.78
C SER A 121 14.58 -1.70 -2.42
N ASN A 122 15.35 -2.77 -2.23
CA ASN A 122 16.15 -3.05 -1.02
C ASN A 122 15.34 -3.20 0.27
N CYS A 123 14.06 -3.46 0.17
CA CYS A 123 13.18 -3.73 1.29
C CYS A 123 12.27 -4.92 0.98
N VAL A 124 11.72 -5.53 2.02
CA VAL A 124 10.83 -6.70 1.90
C VAL A 124 9.36 -6.31 1.98
N TYR A 125 9.04 -5.31 2.80
CA TYR A 125 7.70 -4.77 2.94
C TYR A 125 7.71 -3.25 2.81
N SER A 126 6.61 -2.73 2.30
CA SER A 126 6.25 -1.32 2.40
C SER A 126 4.94 -1.19 3.14
N LEU A 127 4.75 -0.09 3.83
CA LEU A 127 3.51 0.19 4.54
C LEU A 127 3.10 1.65 4.39
N THR A 128 1.79 1.87 4.53
CA THR A 128 1.18 3.20 4.63
C THR A 128 0.23 3.22 5.82
N TYR A 129 0.45 4.11 6.77
CA TYR A 129 -0.43 4.39 7.90
C TYR A 129 -1.22 5.67 7.62
N LEU A 130 -2.55 5.60 7.69
CA LEU A 130 -3.46 6.68 7.37
C LEU A 130 -3.73 7.53 8.62
N ILE A 131 -3.07 8.68 8.74
CA ILE A 131 -3.10 9.53 9.95
C ILE A 131 -4.26 10.51 9.91
N ASN A 132 -4.40 11.27 8.81
CA ASN A 132 -5.56 12.12 8.55
C ASN A 132 -6.13 11.70 7.20
N TYR A 133 -7.22 10.95 7.25
CA TYR A 133 -7.78 10.32 6.07
C TYR A 133 -9.30 10.24 6.14
N ASP A 134 -9.92 10.61 5.04
CA ASP A 134 -11.37 10.52 4.82
C ASP A 134 -11.57 9.82 3.46
N SER A 135 -12.18 8.65 3.47
CA SER A 135 -12.37 7.82 2.27
C SER A 135 -13.25 8.49 1.19
N GLU A 136 -14.05 9.51 1.56
CA GLU A 136 -14.87 10.26 0.62
C GLU A 136 -14.12 11.46 0.01
N LYS A 137 -13.04 11.91 0.65
CA LYS A 137 -12.32 13.15 0.30
C LYS A 137 -10.88 12.92 -0.13
N HIS A 138 -10.29 11.77 0.17
CA HIS A 138 -8.88 11.52 -0.10
C HIS A 138 -8.68 10.34 -1.03
N ALA A 139 -7.64 10.41 -1.83
CA ALA A 139 -7.26 9.31 -2.71
C ALA A 139 -6.89 8.07 -1.91
N TYR A 140 -7.38 6.92 -2.35
CA TYR A 140 -7.01 5.61 -1.80
C TYR A 140 -5.84 5.00 -2.57
N VAL A 141 -5.05 4.18 -1.88
CA VAL A 141 -3.95 3.45 -2.50
C VAL A 141 -4.51 2.37 -3.42
N LYS A 142 -3.91 2.26 -4.60
CA LYS A 142 -4.20 1.23 -5.59
C LYS A 142 -2.97 0.36 -5.77
N TRP A 143 -3.18 -0.94 -5.79
CA TRP A 143 -2.15 -1.93 -6.13
C TRP A 143 -2.38 -2.44 -7.53
N ARG A 144 -1.30 -2.53 -8.30
CA ARG A 144 -1.35 -2.97 -9.70
C ARG A 144 -0.54 -4.24 -9.87
N LYS A 145 -1.10 -5.15 -10.66
CA LYS A 145 -0.37 -6.32 -11.08
C LYS A 145 0.78 -5.87 -11.98
N ASN A 146 2.01 -6.23 -11.61
CA ASN A 146 3.15 -6.01 -12.49
C ASN A 146 3.00 -6.95 -13.69
N VAL A 147 2.47 -6.42 -14.77
CA VAL A 147 2.46 -7.10 -16.06
C VAL A 147 3.80 -6.78 -16.68
N ALA A 148 4.78 -7.69 -16.52
CA ALA A 148 6.07 -7.54 -17.17
C ALA A 148 5.83 -7.14 -18.62
N SER A 149 6.29 -5.95 -19.01
CA SER A 149 6.24 -5.49 -20.40
C SER A 149 7.21 -6.32 -21.20
N ASN A 150 6.75 -7.48 -21.65
CA ASN A 150 7.44 -8.19 -22.71
C ASN A 150 7.33 -7.31 -23.95
N HIS A 151 8.36 -7.30 -24.79
CA HIS A 151 8.40 -6.53 -26.03
C HIS A 151 7.36 -6.96 -27.09
N TYR A 152 6.35 -7.73 -26.66
CA TYR A 152 5.24 -8.19 -27.50
C TYR A 152 3.99 -7.36 -27.26
N PRO A 153 3.18 -7.12 -28.27
CA PRO A 153 1.88 -6.46 -28.10
C PRO A 153 1.06 -7.20 -27.04
N ILE A 154 0.61 -6.48 -26.02
CA ILE A 154 -0.31 -7.02 -25.05
C ILE A 154 -1.68 -7.08 -25.71
N LEU A 155 -2.27 -8.27 -25.80
CA LEU A 155 -3.64 -8.42 -26.23
C LEU A 155 -4.56 -7.81 -25.17
N GLN A 156 -5.38 -6.88 -25.57
CA GLN A 156 -6.46 -6.39 -24.71
C GLN A 156 -7.55 -7.46 -24.71
N LEU A 157 -7.73 -8.07 -23.54
CA LEU A 157 -8.76 -9.10 -23.34
C LEU A 157 -9.89 -8.49 -22.51
N ASP A 158 -11.10 -8.61 -23.03
CA ASP A 158 -12.29 -8.24 -22.30
C ASP A 158 -12.72 -9.40 -21.42
N SER A 159 -12.97 -9.13 -20.13
CA SER A 159 -13.54 -10.08 -19.18
C SER A 159 -14.91 -9.62 -18.74
N GLN A 160 -15.85 -10.55 -18.61
CA GLN A 160 -17.22 -10.24 -18.19
C GLN A 160 -17.24 -9.78 -16.73
N ASP A 161 -16.56 -10.54 -15.85
CA ASP A 161 -16.52 -10.27 -14.42
C ASP A 161 -15.08 -10.27 -13.89
N PRO A 162 -14.76 -9.41 -12.90
CA PRO A 162 -13.48 -9.41 -12.25
C PRO A 162 -13.30 -10.67 -11.39
N THR A 163 -12.16 -11.33 -11.54
CA THR A 163 -11.73 -12.47 -10.75
C THR A 163 -10.32 -12.25 -10.22
N ALA A 164 -9.89 -13.04 -9.24
CA ALA A 164 -8.52 -12.99 -8.72
C ALA A 164 -7.44 -13.21 -9.83
N PHE A 165 -7.82 -13.79 -10.96
CA PHE A 165 -6.90 -14.13 -12.06
C PHE A 165 -6.80 -13.04 -13.12
N ASN A 166 -7.87 -12.27 -13.35
CA ASN A 166 -7.95 -11.26 -14.41
C ASN A 166 -7.85 -9.81 -13.90
N LEU A 167 -7.88 -9.58 -12.57
CA LEU A 167 -7.66 -8.26 -11.99
C LEU A 167 -6.26 -7.73 -12.34
N THR A 168 -6.21 -6.51 -12.87
CA THR A 168 -4.96 -5.77 -13.14
C THR A 168 -4.70 -4.70 -12.10
N GLU A 169 -5.74 -4.24 -11.40
CA GLU A 169 -5.69 -3.26 -10.33
C GLU A 169 -6.64 -3.68 -9.20
N ALA A 170 -6.23 -3.48 -7.97
CA ALA A 170 -7.04 -3.76 -6.78
C ALA A 170 -6.96 -2.62 -5.77
N THR A 171 -8.04 -2.44 -5.05
CA THR A 171 -8.13 -1.59 -3.87
C THR A 171 -9.18 -2.16 -2.93
N PHE A 172 -9.23 -1.67 -1.69
CA PHE A 172 -10.25 -2.02 -0.72
C PHE A 172 -10.58 -0.80 0.17
N SER A 173 -11.65 -0.89 0.93
CA SER A 173 -12.06 0.18 1.85
C SER A 173 -11.00 0.43 2.92
N MET A 174 -10.58 1.68 3.04
CA MET A 174 -9.60 2.18 4.00
C MET A 174 -10.22 3.26 4.86
N ASN A 175 -9.81 3.31 6.12
CA ASN A 175 -10.25 4.31 7.08
C ASN A 175 -9.05 4.97 7.75
N GLU A 176 -9.28 6.11 8.35
CA GLU A 176 -8.31 6.75 9.23
C GLU A 176 -7.91 5.77 10.35
N GLY A 177 -6.63 5.70 10.67
CA GLY A 177 -6.07 4.75 11.63
C GLY A 177 -5.67 3.40 11.06
N ASP A 178 -5.96 3.13 9.78
CA ASP A 178 -5.51 1.90 9.13
C ASP A 178 -4.03 1.97 8.74
N THR A 179 -3.30 0.88 9.01
CA THR A 179 -1.96 0.59 8.49
C THR A 179 -2.07 -0.51 7.46
N ILE A 180 -1.67 -0.25 6.25
CA ILE A 180 -1.70 -1.21 5.14
C ILE A 180 -0.27 -1.65 4.85
N ILE A 181 -0.01 -2.98 4.90
CA ILE A 181 1.32 -3.57 4.70
C ILE A 181 1.26 -4.53 3.52
N TYR A 182 2.25 -4.44 2.65
CA TYR A 182 2.34 -5.21 1.40
C TYR A 182 3.81 -5.47 1.03
N PRO A 183 4.10 -6.49 0.19
CA PRO A 183 5.43 -6.71 -0.35
C PRO A 183 5.91 -5.49 -1.13
N SER A 184 7.15 -5.07 -0.92
CA SER A 184 7.70 -3.82 -1.49
C SER A 184 7.77 -3.80 -3.02
N ASN A 185 7.82 -4.97 -3.65
CA ASN A 185 7.84 -5.13 -5.10
C ASN A 185 6.43 -5.15 -5.74
N VAL A 186 5.38 -4.87 -4.98
CA VAL A 186 4.04 -4.68 -5.54
C VAL A 186 3.90 -3.24 -6.00
N THR A 187 3.64 -3.07 -7.30
CA THR A 187 3.41 -1.74 -7.88
C THR A 187 2.20 -1.09 -7.21
N HIS A 188 2.37 0.12 -6.70
CA HIS A 188 1.31 0.86 -6.00
C HIS A 188 1.43 2.36 -6.21
N GLY A 189 0.37 3.07 -5.89
CA GLY A 189 0.28 4.52 -6.00
C GLY A 189 -1.14 5.00 -5.76
N PHE A 190 -1.42 6.26 -6.06
CA PHE A 190 -2.77 6.81 -6.07
C PHE A 190 -2.91 7.86 -7.15
N ASP A 191 -4.11 7.95 -7.69
CA ASP A 191 -4.49 8.97 -8.68
C ASP A 191 -4.69 10.33 -8.00
N SER A 192 -5.17 11.34 -8.74
CA SER A 192 -5.38 12.69 -8.20
C SER A 192 -6.12 12.68 -6.85
N ASN A 193 -5.50 13.24 -5.83
CA ASN A 193 -6.09 13.40 -4.50
C ASN A 193 -7.17 14.50 -4.55
N PRO A 194 -8.43 14.20 -4.20
CA PRO A 194 -9.52 15.18 -4.39
C PRO A 194 -9.51 16.36 -3.43
N SER A 195 -8.78 16.28 -2.30
CA SER A 195 -8.83 17.30 -1.26
C SER A 195 -7.47 17.47 -0.56
N ASN A 196 -7.32 18.57 0.16
CA ASN A 196 -6.13 18.85 0.99
C ASN A 196 -6.07 17.99 2.25
N GLU A 197 -4.93 18.07 2.94
CA GLU A 197 -4.69 17.51 4.29
C GLU A 197 -4.75 15.98 4.37
N ARG A 198 -4.52 15.27 3.27
CA ARG A 198 -4.27 13.83 3.36
C ARG A 198 -2.89 13.62 3.98
N ILE A 199 -2.84 13.12 5.23
CA ILE A 199 -1.59 12.88 5.95
C ILE A 199 -1.40 11.38 6.12
N THR A 200 -0.26 10.89 5.65
CA THR A 200 0.13 9.49 5.75
C THR A 200 1.55 9.36 6.26
N PHE A 201 1.79 8.27 6.98
CA PHE A 201 3.14 7.83 7.31
C PHE A 201 3.47 6.60 6.48
N THR A 202 4.58 6.65 5.77
CA THR A 202 5.09 5.55 4.94
C THR A 202 6.38 5.03 5.52
N ALA A 203 6.55 3.71 5.57
CA ALA A 203 7.82 3.10 5.93
C ALA A 203 8.15 1.90 5.04
N ASN A 204 9.44 1.73 4.75
CA ASN A 204 10.02 0.61 4.05
C ASN A 204 10.81 -0.25 5.02
N ILE A 205 10.51 -1.54 5.05
CA ILE A 205 11.03 -2.51 6.00
C ILE A 205 12.02 -3.43 5.30
N THR A 206 13.20 -3.57 5.89
CA THR A 206 14.26 -4.46 5.39
C THR A 206 14.66 -5.49 6.44
N ILE A 207 15.55 -6.39 6.07
CA ILE A 207 16.18 -7.37 6.97
C ILE A 207 17.54 -6.85 7.44
N ARG A 208 17.87 -7.20 8.69
CA ARG A 208 19.20 -7.00 9.27
C ARG A 208 20.10 -8.15 8.94
#